data_f6ecdebef4162fb58ef24f7bc6f92c03
#
_entry.id   f6ecdebef4162fb58ef24f7bc6f92c03
#
_cell.length_a   1.000
_cell.length_b   1.000
_cell.length_c   1.000
_cell.angle_alpha   90.00
_cell.angle_beta   90.00
_cell.angle_gamma   90.00
#
_symmetry.space_group_name_H-M   'P 1'
#
loop_
_entity.id
_entity.type
_entity.pdbx_description
1 polymer ?
#
loop_
_entity_poly.entity_id
_entity_poly.type
_entity_poly.pdbx_seq_one_letter_code
_entity_poly.pdbx_strand_id
1 'polypeptide(L)' 'METSQLAQVLVALGCPAEKSAEMAAQLDKRARQLAAEKGRSYEEALKHLLTLMKQGWAAPK' A
#
# COMPACT_ATOMS: atom_id res chain seq x y z
N MET A 1 -6.20 -2.11 -8.12
CA MET A 1 -4.82 -2.08 -8.64
C MET A 1 -4.23 -3.47 -8.54
N GLU A 2 -3.59 -3.91 -9.60
CA GLU A 2 -2.95 -5.23 -9.57
C GLU A 2 -1.77 -5.22 -8.61
N THR A 3 -1.48 -6.39 -8.02
CA THR A 3 -0.38 -6.48 -7.07
C THR A 3 0.97 -6.15 -7.71
N SER A 4 1.16 -6.47 -8.98
CA SER A 4 2.40 -6.14 -9.66
C SER A 4 2.59 -4.63 -9.79
N GLN A 5 1.53 -3.91 -10.13
CA GLN A 5 1.58 -2.45 -10.18
C GLN A 5 1.80 -1.87 -8.80
N LEU A 6 1.15 -2.43 -7.81
CA LEU A 6 1.29 -1.99 -6.44
C LEU A 6 2.71 -2.21 -5.94
N ALA A 7 3.32 -3.34 -6.31
CA ALA A 7 4.70 -3.60 -5.95
C ALA A 7 5.64 -2.56 -6.54
N GLN A 8 5.39 -2.14 -7.78
CA GLN A 8 6.20 -1.11 -8.41
C GLN A 8 6.07 0.22 -7.68
N VAL A 9 4.85 0.55 -7.25
CA VAL A 9 4.63 1.77 -6.48
C VAL A 9 5.39 1.71 -5.17
N LEU A 10 5.37 0.57 -4.51
CA LEU A 10 6.07 0.40 -3.24
C LEU A 10 7.58 0.57 -3.41
N VAL A 11 8.13 0.02 -4.49
CA VAL A 11 9.56 0.20 -4.77
C VAL A 11 9.87 1.67 -4.96
N ALA A 12 9.01 2.39 -5.66
CA ALA A 12 9.19 3.81 -5.87
C ALA A 12 9.15 4.61 -4.57
N LEU A 13 8.43 4.10 -3.58
CA LEU A 13 8.33 4.74 -2.27
C LEU A 13 9.49 4.38 -1.34
N GLY A 14 10.34 3.47 -1.75
CA GLY A 14 11.50 3.11 -0.95
C GLY A 14 11.50 1.69 -0.42
N CYS A 15 10.51 0.89 -0.78
CA CYS A 15 10.45 -0.50 -0.34
C CYS A 15 11.47 -1.34 -1.11
N PRO A 16 12.18 -2.27 -0.45
CA PRO A 16 13.08 -3.16 -1.16
C PRO A 16 12.32 -3.99 -2.20
N ALA A 17 12.89 -4.13 -3.39
CA ALA A 17 12.23 -4.85 -4.47
C ALA A 17 11.93 -6.29 -4.07
N GLU A 18 12.80 -6.89 -3.27
CA GLU A 18 12.63 -8.27 -2.83
C GLU A 18 11.36 -8.48 -2.03
N LYS A 19 10.96 -7.46 -1.27
CA LYS A 19 9.81 -7.56 -0.39
C LYS A 19 8.58 -6.86 -0.92
N SER A 20 8.73 -6.16 -2.04
CA SER A 20 7.63 -5.36 -2.57
C SER A 20 6.41 -6.21 -2.95
N ALA A 21 6.64 -7.39 -3.51
CA ALA A 21 5.55 -8.28 -3.90
C ALA A 21 4.74 -8.74 -2.68
N GLU A 22 5.45 -9.13 -1.63
CA GLU A 22 4.82 -9.57 -0.40
C GLU A 22 4.04 -8.44 0.26
N MET A 23 4.65 -7.27 0.34
CA MET A 23 3.99 -6.11 0.92
C MET A 23 2.81 -5.67 0.07
N ALA A 24 2.93 -5.77 -1.25
CA ALA A 24 1.83 -5.43 -2.14
C ALA A 24 0.63 -6.33 -1.89
N ALA A 25 0.86 -7.62 -1.69
CA ALA A 25 -0.22 -8.55 -1.41
C ALA A 25 -0.90 -8.21 -0.09
N GLN A 26 -0.14 -7.88 0.93
CA GLN A 26 -0.69 -7.49 2.22
C GLN A 26 -1.46 -6.18 2.14
N LEU A 27 -0.92 -5.22 1.41
CA LEU A 27 -1.59 -3.94 1.22
C LEU A 27 -2.90 -4.10 0.48
N ASP A 28 -2.92 -4.93 -0.55
CA ASP A 28 -4.13 -5.19 -1.31
C ASP A 28 -5.22 -5.75 -0.40
N LYS A 29 -4.86 -6.74 0.39
CA LYS A 29 -5.80 -7.37 1.31
C LYS A 29 -6.33 -6.36 2.33
N ARG A 30 -5.44 -5.57 2.89
CA ARG A 30 -5.82 -4.58 3.90
C ARG A 30 -6.68 -3.48 3.30
N ALA A 31 -6.36 -3.05 2.09
CA ALA A 31 -7.15 -2.04 1.43
C ALA A 31 -8.57 -2.51 1.17
N ARG A 32 -8.73 -3.77 0.75
CA ARG A 32 -10.05 -4.34 0.54
C ARG A 32 -10.84 -4.41 1.83
N GLN A 33 -10.18 -4.80 2.90
CA GLN A 33 -10.80 -4.87 4.22
C GLN A 33 -11.24 -3.49 4.70
N LEU A 34 -10.36 -2.51 4.57
CA LEU A 34 -10.67 -1.14 4.95
C LEU A 34 -11.81 -0.56 4.13
N ALA A 35 -11.82 -0.84 2.84
CA ALA A 35 -12.88 -0.36 1.97
C ALA A 35 -14.22 -0.90 2.42
N ALA A 36 -14.27 -2.19 2.78
CA ALA A 36 -15.50 -2.79 3.24
C ALA A 36 -15.95 -2.24 4.59
N GLU A 37 -15.01 -2.04 5.50
CA GLU A 37 -15.33 -1.58 6.84
C GLU A 37 -15.78 -0.13 6.87
N LYS A 38 -15.15 0.70 6.05
CA LYS A 38 -15.38 2.15 6.09
C LYS A 38 -16.31 2.62 4.99
N GLY A 39 -16.78 1.74 4.14
CA GLY A 39 -17.61 2.13 3.03
C GLY A 39 -16.90 2.99 2.01
N ARG A 40 -15.60 2.82 1.89
CA ARG A 40 -14.77 3.57 0.93
C ARG A 40 -14.46 2.72 -0.27
N SER A 41 -14.04 3.38 -1.36
CA SER A 41 -13.57 2.63 -2.51
C SER A 41 -12.22 2.00 -2.20
N TYR A 42 -11.91 0.93 -2.93
CA TYR A 42 -10.63 0.26 -2.79
C TYR A 42 -9.47 1.24 -3.02
N GLU A 43 -9.59 2.07 -4.05
CA GLU A 43 -8.53 3.01 -4.39
C GLU A 43 -8.30 4.04 -3.29
N GLU A 44 -9.38 4.52 -2.67
CA GLU A 44 -9.24 5.47 -1.58
C GLU A 44 -8.56 4.83 -0.37
N ALA A 45 -8.96 3.61 -0.04
CA ALA A 45 -8.36 2.88 1.07
C ALA A 45 -6.89 2.62 0.80
N LEU A 46 -6.56 2.21 -0.42
CA LEU A 46 -5.19 1.93 -0.81
C LEU A 46 -4.34 3.19 -0.74
N LYS A 47 -4.87 4.29 -1.24
CA LYS A 47 -4.18 5.57 -1.22
C LYS A 47 -3.88 6.01 0.20
N HIS A 48 -4.84 5.83 1.09
CA HIS A 48 -4.67 6.17 2.49
C HIS A 48 -3.54 5.34 3.12
N LEU A 49 -3.55 4.04 2.85
CA LEU A 49 -2.51 3.15 3.38
C LEU A 49 -1.13 3.50 2.84
N LEU A 50 -1.05 3.80 1.55
CA LEU A 50 0.22 4.20 0.94
C LEU A 50 0.74 5.49 1.55
N THR A 51 -0.14 6.42 1.83
CA THR A 51 0.25 7.69 2.45
C THR A 51 0.82 7.45 3.84
N LEU A 52 0.18 6.59 4.63
CA LEU A 52 0.67 6.25 5.96
C LEU A 52 2.03 5.57 5.90
N MET A 53 2.20 4.66 4.97
CA MET A 53 3.46 3.94 4.82
C MET A 53 4.57 4.88 4.38
N LYS A 54 4.25 5.78 3.45
CA LYS A 54 5.22 6.76 3.00
C LYS A 54 5.69 7.63 4.14
N GLN A 55 4.80 8.06 5.00
CA GLN A 55 5.16 8.84 6.16
C GLN A 55 6.08 8.07 7.09
N GLY A 56 5.79 6.79 7.30
CA GLY A 56 6.60 5.95 8.14
C GLY A 56 8.01 5.74 7.60
N TRP A 57 8.14 5.63 6.28
CA TRP A 57 9.44 5.42 5.66
C TRP A 57 10.21 6.70 5.45
N ALA A 58 9.51 7.78 5.09
CA ALA A 58 10.15 9.02 4.69
C ALA A 58 10.28 10.03 5.82
N ALA A 59 9.68 9.78 6.95
CA ALA A 59 9.68 10.71 8.06
C ALA A 59 10.61 10.19 9.16
N PRO A 60 11.86 10.56 9.12
CA PRO A 60 12.80 10.14 10.18
C PRO A 60 12.40 10.79 11.50
N LYS A 61 12.64 10.06 12.52
CA LYS A 61 12.31 10.55 13.86
C LYS A 61 13.47 11.21 14.51
#